data_80986f88aac74e3f19c00a7accae77ca
#
_entry.id   80986f88aac74e3f19c00a7accae77ca
#
_cell.length_a   1.000
_cell.length_b   1.000
_cell.length_c   1.000
_cell.angle_alpha   90.00
_cell.angle_beta   90.00
_cell.angle_gamma   90.00
#
_symmetry.space_group_name_H-M   'P 1'
#
loop_
_entity.id
_entity.type
_entity.pdbx_description
1 polymer ?
#
loop_
_entity_poly.entity_id
_entity_poly.type
_entity_poly.pdbx_seq_one_letter_code
_entity_poly.pdbx_strand_id
1 'polypeptide(L)'
;MGTIVVGIEPGQPRSVLVTAASFAKDLNAAVQVIYADSGRFVTERLPEQNVLGTSEATFPQELADLVESTLGGVAYELHNVPGDPAKVLAAVAKEVDASMIVIGTRRPGLRSKLAEFIDGSIAVALAHKQSCPLLVVPQQIINLPGE
;
A
#
# COMPACT_ATOMS: atom_id res chain seq x y z
N MET A 1 -18.60 -6.48 7.34
CA MET A 1 -17.65 -6.44 6.22
C MET A 1 -16.88 -5.13 6.25
N GLY A 2 -15.59 -5.17 6.06
CA GLY A 2 -14.76 -3.98 6.12
C GLY A 2 -13.93 -3.83 4.89
N THR A 3 -13.04 -2.85 4.94
CA THR A 3 -12.13 -2.56 3.84
C THR A 3 -10.72 -2.43 4.40
N ILE A 4 -9.78 -3.06 3.72
CA ILE A 4 -8.37 -2.97 4.06
C ILE A 4 -7.67 -2.21 2.95
N VAL A 5 -6.85 -1.24 3.32
CA VAL A 5 -6.05 -0.48 2.35
C VAL A 5 -4.63 -1.01 2.40
N VAL A 6 -4.08 -1.36 1.24
CA VAL A 6 -2.71 -1.87 1.14
C VAL A 6 -1.90 -0.95 0.26
N GLY A 7 -0.77 -0.48 0.77
CA GLY A 7 0.15 0.30 -0.04
C GLY A 7 1.25 -0.59 -0.58
N ILE A 8 1.45 -0.57 -1.88
CA ILE A 8 2.48 -1.39 -2.52
C ILE A 8 3.31 -0.56 -3.47
N GLU A 9 4.45 -1.10 -3.84
CA GLU A 9 5.34 -0.47 -4.81
C GLU A 9 6.13 -1.53 -5.54
N PRO A 10 6.65 -1.19 -6.74
CA PRO A 10 7.41 -2.17 -7.51
C PRO A 10 8.61 -2.68 -6.74
N GLY A 11 8.92 -3.95 -6.92
CA GLY A 11 10.06 -4.56 -6.26
C GLY A 11 9.81 -5.02 -4.85
N GLN A 12 8.62 -4.78 -4.33
CA GLN A 12 8.30 -5.17 -2.97
C GLN A 12 8.01 -6.66 -2.90
N PRO A 13 8.44 -7.33 -1.84
CA PRO A 13 8.12 -8.76 -1.70
C PRO A 13 6.63 -9.00 -1.59
N ARG A 14 6.26 -10.21 -1.95
CA ARG A 14 4.86 -10.62 -1.92
C ARG A 14 4.27 -10.63 -0.51
N SER A 15 5.10 -10.64 0.53
CA SER A 15 4.62 -10.83 1.90
C SER A 15 3.61 -9.78 2.33
N VAL A 16 3.70 -8.56 1.83
CA VAL A 16 2.73 -7.52 2.17
C VAL A 16 1.35 -7.93 1.67
N LEU A 17 1.26 -8.39 0.44
CA LEU A 17 -0.02 -8.81 -0.14
C LEU A 17 -0.53 -10.10 0.49
N VAL A 18 0.37 -11.02 0.80
CA VAL A 18 -0.02 -12.28 1.46
C VAL A 18 -0.65 -11.97 2.82
N THR A 19 -0.02 -11.07 3.56
CA THR A 19 -0.53 -10.69 4.87
C THR A 19 -1.88 -10.00 4.75
N ALA A 20 -2.00 -9.09 3.79
CA ALA A 20 -3.27 -8.39 3.58
C ALA A 20 -4.36 -9.38 3.19
N ALA A 21 -4.04 -10.36 2.34
CA ALA A 21 -5.03 -11.35 1.94
C ALA A 21 -5.49 -12.18 3.12
N SER A 22 -4.57 -12.55 3.99
CA SER A 22 -4.91 -13.34 5.17
C SER A 22 -5.87 -12.58 6.08
N PHE A 23 -5.57 -11.32 6.35
CA PHE A 23 -6.47 -10.52 7.18
C PHE A 23 -7.80 -10.27 6.49
N ALA A 24 -7.79 -10.06 5.17
CA ALA A 24 -9.03 -9.85 4.45
C ALA A 24 -9.94 -11.05 4.54
N LYS A 25 -9.39 -12.24 4.45
CA LYS A 25 -10.20 -13.45 4.57
C LYS A 25 -10.75 -13.60 5.99
N ASP A 26 -9.91 -13.36 6.99
CA ASP A 26 -10.34 -13.50 8.37
C ASP A 26 -11.39 -12.48 8.75
N LEU A 27 -11.30 -11.28 8.21
CA LEU A 27 -12.23 -10.20 8.54
C LEU A 27 -13.38 -10.07 7.55
N ASN A 28 -13.39 -10.90 6.53
CA ASN A 28 -14.38 -10.82 5.46
C ASN A 28 -14.40 -9.41 4.86
N ALA A 29 -13.23 -8.93 4.50
CA ALA A 29 -13.04 -7.57 4.03
C ALA A 29 -12.62 -7.55 2.57
N ALA A 30 -12.92 -6.43 1.89
CA ALA A 30 -12.39 -6.17 0.56
C ALA A 30 -11.08 -5.42 0.69
N VAL A 31 -10.26 -5.45 -0.35
CA VAL A 31 -8.93 -4.83 -0.32
C VAL A 31 -8.85 -3.74 -1.38
N GLN A 32 -8.42 -2.56 -0.97
CA GLN A 32 -8.07 -1.49 -1.89
C GLN A 32 -6.55 -1.47 -2.01
N VAL A 33 -6.04 -1.81 -3.17
CA VAL A 33 -4.61 -1.91 -3.41
C VAL A 33 -4.16 -0.59 -4.03
N ILE A 34 -3.28 0.11 -3.35
CA ILE A 34 -2.89 1.46 -3.71
C ILE A 34 -1.42 1.51 -4.10
N TYR A 35 -1.15 1.98 -5.30
CA TYR A 35 0.17 2.36 -5.71
C TYR A 35 0.21 3.88 -5.71
N ALA A 36 0.97 4.46 -4.79
CA ALA A 36 1.10 5.91 -4.69
C ALA A 36 2.30 6.34 -5.52
N ASP A 37 2.04 6.98 -6.65
CA ASP A 37 3.10 7.36 -7.58
C ASP A 37 3.66 8.72 -7.18
N SER A 38 4.60 8.71 -6.26
CA SER A 38 5.15 9.94 -5.71
C SER A 38 6.13 10.64 -6.64
N GLY A 39 6.53 9.96 -7.73
CA GLY A 39 7.51 10.56 -8.63
C GLY A 39 6.94 11.52 -9.64
N ARG A 40 5.63 11.54 -9.80
CA ARG A 40 5.02 12.29 -10.89
C ARG A 40 4.42 13.62 -10.51
N PHE A 41 3.81 13.74 -9.35
CA PHE A 41 3.07 14.95 -9.00
C PHE A 41 3.40 15.40 -7.59
N VAL A 42 4.68 15.68 -7.41
CA VAL A 42 5.17 16.03 -6.09
C VAL A 42 4.53 17.31 -5.56
N THR A 43 4.19 18.21 -6.48
CA THR A 43 3.68 19.51 -6.07
C THR A 43 2.17 19.58 -6.03
N GLU A 44 1.49 18.56 -6.52
CA GLU A 44 0.05 18.62 -6.55
C GLU A 44 -0.53 18.23 -5.21
N ARG A 45 -1.59 18.90 -4.82
CA ARG A 45 -2.26 18.60 -3.58
C ARG A 45 -3.33 17.56 -3.84
N LEU A 46 -3.47 16.65 -2.88
CA LEU A 46 -4.56 15.69 -2.95
C LEU A 46 -5.88 16.41 -2.70
N PRO A 47 -6.94 16.00 -3.39
CA PRO A 47 -8.26 16.51 -3.08
C PRO A 47 -8.69 16.06 -1.70
N GLU A 48 -9.61 16.78 -1.10
CA GLU A 48 -10.11 16.41 0.21
C GLU A 48 -11.09 15.26 0.14
N GLN A 49 -11.71 15.07 -1.02
CA GLN A 49 -12.67 14.00 -1.22
C GLN A 49 -12.42 13.35 -2.55
N ASN A 50 -12.90 12.13 -2.67
CA ASN A 50 -12.81 11.37 -3.92
C ASN A 50 -11.38 11.19 -4.38
N VAL A 51 -10.51 10.82 -3.44
CA VAL A 51 -9.11 10.59 -3.75
C VAL A 51 -8.97 9.43 -4.74
N LEU A 52 -9.77 8.38 -4.58
CA LEU A 52 -9.73 7.27 -5.51
C LEU A 52 -10.16 7.67 -6.91
N GLY A 53 -10.93 8.73 -7.04
CA GLY A 53 -11.31 9.23 -8.34
C GLY A 53 -10.15 9.85 -9.11
N THR A 54 -9.02 10.13 -8.44
CA THR A 54 -7.83 10.61 -9.11
C THR A 54 -6.96 9.46 -9.63
N SER A 55 -7.39 8.23 -9.42
CA SER A 55 -6.63 7.07 -9.86
C SER A 55 -6.44 7.12 -11.37
N GLU A 56 -5.22 6.83 -11.80
CA GLU A 56 -4.90 6.85 -13.21
C GLU A 56 -5.25 5.53 -13.86
N ALA A 57 -5.48 5.58 -15.16
CA ALA A 57 -5.89 4.37 -15.88
C ALA A 57 -4.78 3.33 -15.91
N THR A 58 -3.53 3.76 -15.87
CA THR A 58 -2.42 2.83 -15.93
C THR A 58 -2.02 2.38 -14.54
N PHE A 59 -1.74 1.10 -14.41
CA PHE A 59 -1.25 0.50 -13.19
C PHE A 59 -0.09 -0.40 -13.57
N PRO A 60 1.03 -0.37 -12.84
CA PRO A 60 2.18 -1.18 -13.24
C PRO A 60 1.80 -2.64 -13.41
N GLN A 61 2.07 -3.19 -14.59
CA GLN A 61 1.60 -4.53 -14.92
C GLN A 61 2.16 -5.59 -13.99
N GLU A 62 3.44 -5.46 -13.61
CA GLU A 62 4.01 -6.47 -12.73
C GLU A 62 3.36 -6.46 -11.36
N LEU A 63 2.93 -5.29 -10.88
CA LEU A 63 2.19 -5.23 -9.62
C LEU A 63 0.80 -5.80 -9.78
N ALA A 64 0.14 -5.52 -10.90
CA ALA A 64 -1.18 -6.07 -11.14
C ALA A 64 -1.13 -7.59 -11.19
N ASP A 65 -0.12 -8.15 -11.85
CA ASP A 65 0.04 -9.60 -11.91
C ASP A 65 0.31 -10.19 -10.54
N LEU A 66 1.12 -9.53 -9.75
CA LEU A 66 1.43 -9.99 -8.41
C LEU A 66 0.17 -9.98 -7.53
N VAL A 67 -0.63 -8.93 -7.65
CA VAL A 67 -1.87 -8.83 -6.88
C VAL A 67 -2.82 -9.95 -7.28
N GLU A 68 -2.98 -10.16 -8.58
CA GLU A 68 -3.89 -11.19 -9.05
C GLU A 68 -3.47 -12.56 -8.52
N SER A 69 -2.19 -12.87 -8.55
CA SER A 69 -1.72 -14.17 -8.10
C SER A 69 -1.78 -14.32 -6.58
N THR A 70 -1.83 -13.22 -5.84
CA THR A 70 -1.79 -13.27 -4.38
C THR A 70 -3.16 -13.11 -3.75
N LEU A 71 -4.01 -12.26 -4.32
CA LEU A 71 -5.31 -11.95 -3.75
C LEU A 71 -6.45 -12.73 -4.40
N GLY A 72 -6.16 -13.80 -5.09
CA GLY A 72 -7.21 -14.62 -5.66
C GLY A 72 -8.16 -15.10 -4.56
N GLY A 73 -9.45 -14.95 -4.76
CA GLY A 73 -10.42 -15.32 -3.75
C GLY A 73 -10.79 -14.20 -2.79
N VAL A 74 -10.15 -13.05 -2.91
CA VAL A 74 -10.47 -11.87 -2.11
C VAL A 74 -10.91 -10.78 -3.06
N ALA A 75 -11.96 -10.06 -2.72
CA ALA A 75 -12.39 -8.93 -3.54
C ALA A 75 -11.37 -7.81 -3.42
N TYR A 76 -10.92 -7.27 -4.55
CA TYR A 76 -9.94 -6.19 -4.52
C TYR A 76 -10.11 -5.25 -5.70
N GLU A 77 -9.58 -4.04 -5.55
CA GLU A 77 -9.49 -3.07 -6.62
C GLU A 77 -8.09 -2.49 -6.63
N LEU A 78 -7.62 -2.11 -7.81
CA LEU A 78 -6.30 -1.52 -7.98
C LEU A 78 -6.42 -0.04 -8.27
N HIS A 79 -5.60 0.76 -7.63
CA HIS A 79 -5.61 2.21 -7.85
C HIS A 79 -4.20 2.75 -7.94
N ASN A 80 -3.93 3.55 -8.95
CA ASN A 80 -2.68 4.28 -9.10
C ASN A 80 -2.99 5.73 -8.78
N VAL A 81 -2.70 6.15 -7.56
CA VAL A 81 -3.01 7.50 -7.10
C VAL A 81 -1.73 8.31 -7.01
N PRO A 82 -1.61 9.38 -7.81
CA PRO A 82 -0.39 10.19 -7.73
C PRO A 82 -0.33 10.96 -6.43
N GLY A 83 0.83 10.97 -5.82
CA GLY A 83 1.03 11.73 -4.60
C GLY A 83 1.96 11.06 -3.62
N ASP A 84 2.17 11.73 -2.50
CA ASP A 84 3.01 11.23 -1.43
C ASP A 84 2.35 10.01 -0.77
N PRO A 85 3.08 8.90 -0.62
CA PRO A 85 2.46 7.68 -0.11
C PRO A 85 1.73 7.82 1.22
N ALA A 86 2.32 8.50 2.19
CA ALA A 86 1.66 8.63 3.49
C ALA A 86 0.36 9.41 3.37
N LYS A 87 0.39 10.49 2.59
CA LYS A 87 -0.80 11.31 2.41
C LYS A 87 -1.87 10.57 1.64
N VAL A 88 -1.46 9.88 0.59
CA VAL A 88 -2.40 9.12 -0.23
C VAL A 88 -3.07 8.03 0.59
N LEU A 89 -2.28 7.25 1.34
CA LEU A 89 -2.84 6.15 2.10
C LEU A 89 -3.76 6.65 3.21
N ALA A 90 -3.40 7.74 3.88
CA ALA A 90 -4.25 8.30 4.91
C ALA A 90 -5.57 8.79 4.31
N ALA A 91 -5.49 9.46 3.17
CA ALA A 91 -6.68 10.00 2.51
C ALA A 91 -7.61 8.88 2.03
N VAL A 92 -7.02 7.84 1.43
CA VAL A 92 -7.83 6.72 0.96
C VAL A 92 -8.47 5.99 2.13
N ALA A 93 -7.71 5.77 3.20
CA ALA A 93 -8.25 5.07 4.37
C ALA A 93 -9.45 5.82 4.96
N LYS A 94 -9.37 7.14 4.98
CA LYS A 94 -10.49 7.94 5.45
C LYS A 94 -11.67 7.83 4.48
N GLU A 95 -11.39 7.90 3.20
CA GLU A 95 -12.44 7.88 2.19
C GLU A 95 -13.24 6.58 2.20
N VAL A 96 -12.56 5.44 2.38
CA VAL A 96 -13.23 4.15 2.37
C VAL A 96 -13.56 3.64 3.77
N ASP A 97 -13.30 4.43 4.79
CA ASP A 97 -13.52 4.03 6.18
C ASP A 97 -12.82 2.70 6.45
N ALA A 98 -11.53 2.67 6.20
CA ALA A 98 -10.77 1.44 6.27
C ALA A 98 -10.68 0.89 7.68
N SER A 99 -10.70 -0.43 7.78
CA SER A 99 -10.48 -1.10 9.05
C SER A 99 -9.01 -1.14 9.41
N MET A 100 -8.15 -1.06 8.40
CA MET A 100 -6.71 -1.21 8.62
C MET A 100 -5.96 -0.78 7.37
N ILE A 101 -4.75 -0.26 7.56
CA ILE A 101 -3.81 0.00 6.48
C ILE A 101 -2.66 -0.98 6.62
N VAL A 102 -2.26 -1.62 5.54
CA VAL A 102 -1.13 -2.56 5.53
C VAL A 102 -0.03 -2.01 4.64
N ILE A 103 1.17 -1.92 5.15
CA ILE A 103 2.33 -1.49 4.37
C ILE A 103 3.51 -2.38 4.72
N GLY A 104 4.54 -2.31 3.89
CA GLY A 104 5.77 -3.04 4.16
C GLY A 104 6.82 -2.13 4.75
N THR A 105 7.84 -2.72 5.33
CA THR A 105 8.99 -1.98 5.78
C THR A 105 9.98 -1.86 4.65
N ARG A 106 11.12 -1.28 4.96
CA ARG A 106 12.16 -1.07 4.00
C ARG A 106 12.69 -2.36 3.43
N ARG A 107 12.88 -2.34 2.14
CA ARG A 107 13.57 -3.42 1.46
C ARG A 107 15.03 -3.01 1.29
N PRO A 108 15.95 -3.76 1.84
CA PRO A 108 17.36 -3.41 1.74
C PRO A 108 17.79 -3.32 0.28
N GLY A 109 18.63 -2.37 0.00
CA GLY A 109 19.14 -2.18 -1.35
C GLY A 109 18.32 -1.27 -2.21
N LEU A 110 17.12 -0.92 -1.79
CA LEU A 110 16.34 0.05 -2.53
C LEU A 110 16.97 1.41 -2.38
N ARG A 111 17.17 2.03 -3.51
CA ARG A 111 17.71 3.38 -3.53
C ARG A 111 16.75 4.22 -4.29
N SER A 112 16.16 5.14 -3.65
CA SER A 112 15.29 6.05 -4.34
C SER A 112 14.60 6.87 -3.29
N LYS A 113 13.69 7.70 -3.70
CA LYS A 113 12.87 8.42 -2.77
C LYS A 113 12.04 7.50 -1.92
N LEU A 114 11.93 6.27 -2.34
CA LEU A 114 11.24 5.28 -1.54
C LEU A 114 12.01 4.92 -0.29
N ALA A 115 13.25 5.39 -0.17
CA ALA A 115 14.02 5.16 1.03
C ALA A 115 13.31 5.66 2.27
N GLU A 116 12.59 6.77 2.17
CA GLU A 116 11.83 7.26 3.31
C GLU A 116 10.70 6.34 3.68
N PHE A 117 10.06 5.81 2.66
CA PHE A 117 9.02 4.83 2.86
C PHE A 117 9.54 3.64 3.64
N ILE A 118 10.76 3.28 3.36
CA ILE A 118 11.28 2.04 3.87
C ILE A 118 12.01 2.19 5.18
N ASP A 119 12.26 3.38 5.66
CA ASP A 119 12.93 3.52 6.96
C ASP A 119 11.93 3.78 8.07
N GLY A 120 10.65 3.63 7.79
CA GLY A 120 9.63 3.79 8.80
C GLY A 120 9.03 5.17 8.88
N SER A 121 9.52 6.12 8.08
CA SER A 121 8.99 7.48 8.19
C SER A 121 7.53 7.55 7.76
N ILE A 122 7.13 6.71 6.80
CA ILE A 122 5.74 6.69 6.39
C ILE A 122 4.85 6.10 7.47
N ALA A 123 5.34 5.06 8.14
CA ALA A 123 4.58 4.48 9.24
C ALA A 123 4.33 5.52 10.33
N VAL A 124 5.36 6.28 10.67
CA VAL A 124 5.21 7.33 11.67
C VAL A 124 4.24 8.41 11.21
N ALA A 125 4.39 8.83 9.95
CA ALA A 125 3.51 9.86 9.41
C ALA A 125 2.06 9.39 9.41
N LEU A 126 1.83 8.14 9.01
CA LEU A 126 0.47 7.59 9.00
C LEU A 126 -0.10 7.50 10.39
N ALA A 127 0.71 7.08 11.36
CA ALA A 127 0.23 6.94 12.72
C ALA A 127 -0.24 8.27 13.29
N HIS A 128 0.31 9.37 12.82
CA HIS A 128 -0.08 10.69 13.28
C HIS A 128 -1.20 11.31 12.48
N LYS A 129 -1.43 10.85 11.25
CA LYS A 129 -2.37 11.50 10.35
C LYS A 129 -3.77 10.93 10.38
N GLN A 130 -3.93 9.73 10.91
CA GLN A 130 -5.22 9.08 10.85
C GLN A 130 -5.35 8.09 12.00
N SER A 131 -6.57 7.65 12.27
CA SER A 131 -6.86 6.83 13.45
C SER A 131 -7.03 5.35 13.14
N CYS A 132 -6.93 4.98 11.89
CA CYS A 132 -7.09 3.60 11.47
C CYS A 132 -5.85 2.78 11.89
N PRO A 133 -6.03 1.54 12.34
CA PRO A 133 -4.88 0.70 12.67
C PRO A 133 -3.92 0.53 11.49
N LEU A 134 -2.66 0.53 11.79
CA LEU A 134 -1.61 0.38 10.79
C LEU A 134 -0.84 -0.90 11.06
N LEU A 135 -0.79 -1.77 10.08
CA LEU A 135 -0.01 -3.00 10.15
C LEU A 135 1.21 -2.87 9.27
N VAL A 136 2.38 -3.02 9.87
CA VAL A 136 3.64 -2.92 9.14
C VAL A 136 4.21 -4.32 9.01
N VAL A 137 4.37 -4.78 7.76
CA VAL A 137 4.87 -6.12 7.48
C VAL A 137 6.37 -6.05 7.26
N PRO A 138 7.18 -6.73 8.06
CA PRO A 138 8.62 -6.69 7.89
C PRO A 138 9.02 -7.27 6.55
N GLN A 139 9.90 -6.57 5.85
CA GLN A 139 10.46 -7.05 4.60
C GLN A 139 11.80 -7.63 4.91
N GLN A 140 11.87 -8.92 5.10
CA GLN A 140 13.11 -9.54 5.46
C GLN A 140 14.07 -9.58 4.30
N ILE A 141 15.32 -9.34 4.61
CA ILE A 141 16.35 -9.77 3.71
C ILE A 141 16.39 -11.24 3.91
N ILE A 142 15.99 -11.93 2.96
CA ILE A 142 16.14 -13.34 3.09
C ILE A 142 17.47 -13.68 2.61
N ASN A 143 18.37 -13.68 3.50
CA ASN A 143 19.61 -14.33 3.23
C ASN A 143 19.36 -15.75 3.49
N LEU A 144 18.82 -16.38 2.55
CA LEU A 144 18.63 -17.77 2.73
C LEU A 144 19.95 -18.44 2.82
N PRO A 145 20.04 -19.42 3.63
CA PRO A 145 21.23 -20.22 3.69
C PRO A 145 21.49 -20.69 2.31
N GLY A 146 22.64 -20.54 1.95
CA GLY A 146 22.91 -20.86 0.62
C GLY A 146 22.40 -19.78 -0.23
N GLU A 147 22.07 -18.71 0.33
CA GLU A 147 21.75 -17.61 -0.48
C GLU A 147 22.37 -16.41 0.03
#